data_eecf4f08cdbce972a1c768cc9bac1a2a
#
_entry.id   eecf4f08cdbce972a1c768cc9bac1a2a
#
_cell.length_a   1.000
_cell.length_b   1.000
_cell.length_c   1.000
_cell.angle_alpha   90.00
_cell.angle_beta   90.00
_cell.angle_gamma   90.00
#
_symmetry.space_group_name_H-M   'P 1'
#
loop_
_entity.id
_entity.type
_entity.pdbx_description
1 polymer ?
#
loop_
_entity_poly.entity_id
_entity_poly.type
_entity_poly.pdbx_seq_one_letter_code
_entity_poly.pdbx_strand_id
1 'polypeptide(L)'
;SDAKQQITPEVFLQLLANLRIPKASTDNEEFLSQLAELRRQIDEIDNDMIGMLGRRMRLAEQIGLYKKENNIAILQAQRWSAIIEKAQARGALQGLSKEFMEQFLRAVHQESINHQEEVISKQAVS
;
A
#
# COMPACT_ATOMS: atom_id res chain seq x y z
N SER A 1 32.12 -15.38 1.59
CA SER A 1 31.67 -14.13 2.19
C SER A 1 30.76 -13.37 1.25
N ASP A 2 29.91 -12.60 1.79
CA ASP A 2 28.93 -11.83 1.02
C ASP A 2 29.60 -10.86 0.03
N ALA A 3 30.81 -10.41 0.35
CA ALA A 3 31.57 -9.52 -0.52
C ALA A 3 31.87 -10.11 -1.90
N LYS A 4 31.96 -11.45 -1.99
CA LYS A 4 32.22 -12.12 -3.26
C LYS A 4 30.98 -12.20 -4.15
N GLN A 5 29.81 -11.99 -3.59
CA GLN A 5 28.53 -12.05 -4.33
C GLN A 5 28.03 -10.68 -4.73
N GLN A 6 28.68 -9.63 -4.25
CA GLN A 6 28.28 -8.27 -4.59
C GLN A 6 28.78 -7.91 -5.98
N ILE A 7 27.84 -7.49 -6.83
CA ILE A 7 28.18 -7.01 -8.16
C ILE A 7 28.62 -5.55 -8.04
N THR A 8 29.82 -5.26 -8.54
CA THR A 8 30.30 -3.87 -8.58
C THR A 8 29.52 -3.09 -9.64
N PRO A 9 29.42 -1.75 -9.51
CA PRO A 9 28.79 -0.92 -10.55
C PRO A 9 29.41 -1.14 -11.93
N GLU A 10 30.71 -1.38 -11.99
CA GLU A 10 31.42 -1.62 -13.24
C GLU A 10 31.00 -2.92 -13.90
N VAL A 11 30.91 -4.00 -13.11
CA VAL A 11 30.45 -5.29 -13.59
C VAL A 11 28.99 -5.22 -14.02
N PHE A 12 28.17 -4.50 -13.27
CA PHE A 12 26.77 -4.29 -13.61
C PHE A 12 26.62 -3.58 -14.96
N LEU A 13 27.41 -2.51 -15.18
CA LEU A 13 27.40 -1.80 -16.46
C LEU A 13 27.86 -2.68 -17.62
N GLN A 14 28.87 -3.54 -17.37
CA GLN A 14 29.31 -4.49 -18.38
C GLN A 14 28.24 -5.52 -18.72
N LEU A 15 27.54 -6.02 -17.71
CA LEU A 15 26.43 -6.94 -17.90
C LEU A 15 25.30 -6.29 -18.74
N LEU A 16 24.98 -5.03 -18.43
CA LEU A 16 24.00 -4.29 -19.20
C LEU A 16 24.46 -4.08 -20.65
N ALA A 17 25.74 -3.77 -20.86
CA ALA A 17 26.30 -3.56 -22.20
C ALA A 17 26.29 -4.87 -23.02
N ASN A 18 26.46 -6.00 -22.36
CA ASN A 18 26.45 -7.32 -23.00
C ASN A 18 25.04 -7.89 -23.19
N LEU A 19 24.04 -7.29 -22.54
CA LEU A 19 22.66 -7.64 -22.82
C LEU A 19 22.36 -7.27 -24.26
N ARG A 20 22.30 -8.28 -25.12
CA ARG A 20 21.87 -8.06 -26.49
C ARG A 20 20.38 -7.82 -26.48
N ILE A 21 20.02 -6.55 -26.48
CA ILE A 21 18.64 -6.18 -26.75
C ILE A 21 18.45 -6.46 -28.22
N PRO A 22 17.60 -7.41 -28.60
CA PRO A 22 17.33 -7.65 -30.00
C PRO A 22 16.85 -6.34 -30.60
N LYS A 23 17.38 -5.98 -31.75
CA LYS A 23 16.83 -4.84 -32.51
C LYS A 23 15.33 -5.06 -32.67
N ALA A 24 14.58 -3.95 -32.69
CA ALA A 24 13.13 -3.96 -32.80
C ALA A 24 12.65 -5.10 -33.69
N SER A 25 12.42 -6.26 -33.07
CA SER A 25 11.83 -7.41 -33.72
C SER A 25 10.36 -7.46 -33.27
N THR A 26 9.56 -8.21 -33.97
CA THR A 26 8.14 -8.44 -33.63
C THR A 26 8.03 -8.93 -32.17
N ASP A 27 8.99 -9.76 -31.72
CA ASP A 27 9.02 -10.29 -30.35
C ASP A 27 9.21 -9.19 -29.30
N ASN A 28 10.05 -8.18 -29.58
CA ASN A 28 10.25 -7.04 -28.69
C ASN A 28 9.02 -6.16 -28.61
N GLU A 29 8.37 -5.92 -29.73
CA GLU A 29 7.14 -5.14 -29.76
C GLU A 29 6.03 -5.87 -28.99
N GLU A 30 5.94 -7.18 -29.16
CA GLU A 30 4.98 -7.98 -28.42
C GLU A 30 5.27 -7.94 -26.92
N PHE A 31 6.54 -8.09 -26.53
CA PHE A 31 6.94 -8.00 -25.13
C PHE A 31 6.59 -6.63 -24.52
N LEU A 32 6.92 -5.55 -25.22
CA LEU A 32 6.62 -4.19 -24.77
C LEU A 32 5.12 -3.95 -24.67
N SER A 33 4.36 -4.50 -25.60
CA SER A 33 2.90 -4.42 -25.59
C SER A 33 2.31 -5.16 -24.38
N GLN A 34 2.81 -6.36 -24.10
CA GLN A 34 2.38 -7.14 -22.94
C GLN A 34 2.73 -6.42 -21.63
N LEU A 35 3.93 -5.86 -21.55
CA LEU A 35 4.36 -5.11 -20.37
C LEU A 35 3.49 -3.88 -20.14
N ALA A 36 3.18 -3.14 -21.22
CA ALA A 36 2.31 -1.98 -21.14
C ALA A 36 0.91 -2.37 -20.66
N GLU A 37 0.38 -3.50 -21.13
CA GLU A 37 -0.93 -3.98 -20.69
C GLU A 37 -0.94 -4.37 -19.20
N LEU A 38 0.11 -5.05 -18.73
CA LEU A 38 0.22 -5.39 -17.31
C LEU A 38 0.32 -4.14 -16.43
N ARG A 39 1.09 -3.14 -16.87
CA ARG A 39 1.20 -1.87 -16.17
C ARG A 39 -0.13 -1.12 -16.14
N ARG A 40 -0.88 -1.17 -17.23
CA ARG A 40 -2.22 -0.59 -17.29
C ARG A 40 -3.15 -1.24 -16.25
N GLN A 41 -3.09 -2.57 -16.11
CA GLN A 41 -3.87 -3.27 -15.11
C GLN A 41 -3.46 -2.88 -13.69
N ILE A 42 -2.16 -2.73 -13.44
CA ILE A 42 -1.67 -2.27 -12.14
C ILE A 42 -2.19 -0.86 -11.84
N ASP A 43 -2.15 0.05 -12.83
CA ASP A 43 -2.65 1.41 -12.65
C ASP A 43 -4.14 1.41 -12.30
N GLU A 44 -4.93 0.56 -12.92
CA GLU A 44 -6.35 0.42 -12.59
C GLU A 44 -6.54 -0.06 -11.15
N ILE A 45 -5.77 -1.06 -10.74
CA ILE A 45 -5.82 -1.57 -9.37
C ILE A 45 -5.43 -0.48 -8.37
N ASP A 46 -4.37 0.26 -8.66
CA ASP A 46 -3.92 1.35 -7.79
C ASP A 46 -5.01 2.42 -7.64
N ASN A 47 -5.66 2.79 -8.74
CA ASN A 47 -6.76 3.75 -8.69
C ASN A 47 -7.93 3.22 -7.86
N ASP A 48 -8.26 1.94 -7.99
CA ASP A 48 -9.31 1.32 -7.20
C ASP A 48 -8.95 1.31 -5.71
N MET A 49 -7.70 0.99 -5.38
CA MET A 49 -7.23 1.02 -3.99
C MET A 49 -7.34 2.43 -3.39
N ILE A 50 -6.92 3.44 -4.14
CA ILE A 50 -7.02 4.83 -3.67
C ILE A 50 -8.48 5.21 -3.42
N GLY A 51 -9.36 4.85 -4.33
CA GLY A 51 -10.79 5.10 -4.16
C GLY A 51 -11.36 4.40 -2.93
N MET A 52 -10.95 3.16 -2.68
CA MET A 52 -11.38 2.39 -1.50
C MET A 52 -10.82 2.99 -0.22
N LEU A 53 -9.58 3.46 -0.23
CA LEU A 53 -9.01 4.15 0.94
C LEU A 53 -9.80 5.43 1.26
N GLY A 54 -10.13 6.22 0.23
CA GLY A 54 -10.95 7.42 0.43
C GLY A 54 -12.30 7.09 1.05
N ARG A 55 -12.96 6.04 0.54
CA ARG A 55 -14.23 5.57 1.09
C ARG A 55 -14.09 5.12 2.54
N ARG A 56 -13.00 4.41 2.84
CA ARG A 56 -12.71 3.98 4.20
C ARG A 56 -12.53 5.16 5.14
N MET A 57 -11.86 6.22 4.68
CA MET A 57 -11.65 7.41 5.50
C MET A 57 -12.96 8.14 5.78
N ARG A 58 -13.86 8.21 4.81
CA ARG A 58 -15.19 8.80 5.03
C ARG A 58 -16.00 8.03 6.09
N LEU A 59 -15.87 6.70 6.09
CA LEU A 59 -16.49 5.88 7.12
C LEU A 59 -15.83 6.10 8.48
N ALA A 60 -14.50 6.24 8.51
CA ALA A 60 -13.78 6.55 9.74
C ALA A 60 -14.24 7.89 10.34
N GLU A 61 -14.47 8.89 9.51
CA GLU A 61 -14.99 10.17 9.95
C GLU A 61 -16.35 10.02 10.63
N GLN A 62 -17.26 9.23 10.04
CA GLN A 62 -18.56 8.95 10.64
C GLN A 62 -18.42 8.26 12.00
N ILE A 63 -17.52 7.30 12.09
CA ILE A 63 -17.23 6.61 13.36
C ILE A 63 -16.72 7.61 14.39
N GLY A 64 -15.83 8.51 13.97
CA GLY A 64 -15.31 9.55 14.87
C GLY A 64 -16.41 10.43 15.45
N LEU A 65 -17.38 10.82 14.62
CA LEU A 65 -18.51 11.62 15.08
C LEU A 65 -19.38 10.86 16.08
N TYR A 66 -19.66 9.58 15.83
CA TYR A 66 -20.41 8.76 16.78
C TYR A 66 -19.67 8.57 18.09
N LYS A 67 -18.35 8.39 18.06
CA LYS A 67 -17.55 8.26 19.27
C LYS A 67 -17.59 9.54 20.09
N LYS A 68 -17.51 10.69 19.43
CA LYS A 68 -17.62 11.98 20.09
C LYS A 68 -18.97 12.13 20.79
N GLU A 69 -20.05 11.82 20.10
CA GLU A 69 -21.42 11.91 20.62
C GLU A 69 -21.61 11.05 21.87
N ASN A 70 -20.91 9.90 21.94
CA ASN A 70 -21.04 8.93 23.01
C ASN A 70 -19.86 8.94 23.99
N ASN A 71 -18.97 9.92 23.89
CA ASN A 71 -17.79 10.05 24.75
C ASN A 71 -16.89 8.82 24.74
N ILE A 72 -16.73 8.19 23.57
CA ILE A 72 -15.87 7.01 23.41
C ILE A 72 -14.52 7.46 22.86
N ALA A 73 -13.43 6.89 23.40
CA ALA A 73 -12.08 7.20 22.95
C ALA A 73 -11.89 6.79 21.48
N ILE A 74 -11.19 7.63 20.71
CA ILE A 74 -10.87 7.35 19.31
C ILE A 74 -10.02 6.10 19.20
N LEU A 75 -8.95 6.01 19.99
CA LEU A 75 -8.05 4.85 19.96
C LEU A 75 -8.50 3.79 20.95
N GLN A 76 -8.76 2.60 20.44
CA GLN A 76 -9.08 1.42 21.24
C GLN A 76 -7.99 0.36 20.98
N ALA A 77 -7.06 0.20 21.90
CA ALA A 77 -5.87 -0.63 21.72
C ALA A 77 -6.21 -2.12 21.44
N GLN A 78 -7.20 -2.65 22.13
CA GLN A 78 -7.60 -4.06 21.94
C GLN A 78 -8.13 -4.31 20.53
N ARG A 79 -8.92 -3.37 20.02
CA ARG A 79 -9.45 -3.48 18.68
C ARG A 79 -8.32 -3.43 17.65
N TRP A 80 -7.32 -2.58 17.89
CA TRP A 80 -6.18 -2.46 16.99
C TRP A 80 -5.40 -3.77 16.87
N SER A 81 -5.12 -4.42 18.01
CA SER A 81 -4.42 -5.71 18.02
C SER A 81 -5.19 -6.78 17.25
N ALA A 82 -6.51 -6.84 17.44
CA ALA A 82 -7.36 -7.80 16.73
C ALA A 82 -7.38 -7.55 15.23
N ILE A 83 -7.41 -6.29 14.81
CA ILE A 83 -7.37 -5.90 13.40
C ILE A 83 -6.06 -6.34 12.75
N ILE A 84 -4.93 -6.10 13.43
CA ILE A 84 -3.61 -6.47 12.92
C ILE A 84 -3.50 -7.99 12.72
N GLU A 85 -3.85 -8.77 13.72
CA GLU A 85 -3.75 -10.23 13.65
C GLU A 85 -4.60 -10.79 12.50
N LYS A 86 -5.84 -10.34 12.41
CA LYS A 86 -6.77 -10.79 11.39
C LYS A 86 -6.30 -10.41 9.99
N ALA A 87 -5.81 -9.19 9.84
CA ALA A 87 -5.33 -8.70 8.55
C ALA A 87 -4.04 -9.38 8.12
N GLN A 88 -3.12 -9.66 9.04
CA GLN A 88 -1.90 -10.43 8.74
C GLN A 88 -2.24 -11.83 8.22
N ALA A 89 -3.22 -12.49 8.84
CA ALA A 89 -3.67 -13.80 8.40
C ALA A 89 -4.27 -13.76 6.98
N ARG A 90 -5.10 -12.77 6.72
CA ARG A 90 -5.69 -12.57 5.38
C ARG A 90 -4.64 -12.22 4.34
N GLY A 91 -3.72 -11.35 4.70
CA GLY A 91 -2.64 -10.94 3.80
C GLY A 91 -1.75 -12.12 3.42
N ALA A 92 -1.46 -13.01 4.36
CA ALA A 92 -0.67 -14.21 4.10
C ALA A 92 -1.33 -15.10 3.04
N LEU A 93 -2.65 -15.21 3.05
CA LEU A 93 -3.38 -15.97 2.04
C LEU A 93 -3.25 -15.34 0.64
N GLN A 94 -2.96 -14.07 0.56
CA GLN A 94 -2.74 -13.37 -0.71
C GLN A 94 -1.26 -13.24 -1.07
N GLY A 95 -0.38 -13.87 -0.31
CA GLY A 95 1.05 -13.79 -0.56
C GLY A 95 1.72 -12.51 -0.07
N LEU A 96 1.07 -11.77 0.83
CA LEU A 96 1.60 -10.52 1.38
C LEU A 96 2.35 -10.80 2.68
N SER A 97 3.52 -10.17 2.86
CA SER A 97 4.34 -10.39 4.04
C SER A 97 3.72 -9.76 5.28
N LYS A 98 4.05 -10.30 6.45
CA LYS A 98 3.61 -9.75 7.73
C LYS A 98 4.09 -8.32 7.91
N GLU A 99 5.34 -8.05 7.51
CA GLU A 99 5.96 -6.73 7.62
C GLU A 99 5.22 -5.71 6.78
N PHE A 100 4.89 -6.06 5.54
CA PHE A 100 4.11 -5.19 4.68
C PHE A 100 2.73 -4.91 5.27
N MET A 101 2.04 -5.95 5.72
CA MET A 101 0.70 -5.81 6.29
C MET A 101 0.71 -4.93 7.53
N GLU A 102 1.71 -5.09 8.40
CA GLU A 102 1.83 -4.26 9.58
C GLU A 102 2.06 -2.79 9.23
N GLN A 103 2.99 -2.51 8.34
CA GLN A 103 3.30 -1.14 7.94
C GLN A 103 2.11 -0.48 7.24
N PHE A 104 1.47 -1.20 6.34
CA PHE A 104 0.31 -0.70 5.61
C PHE A 104 -0.84 -0.37 6.56
N LEU A 105 -1.15 -1.30 7.48
CA LEU A 105 -2.25 -1.09 8.42
C LEU A 105 -1.96 0.01 9.42
N ARG A 106 -0.70 0.16 9.86
CA ARG A 106 -0.33 1.28 10.72
C ARG A 106 -0.56 2.61 10.01
N ALA A 107 -0.17 2.70 8.74
CA ALA A 107 -0.37 3.91 7.96
C ALA A 107 -1.86 4.22 7.78
N VAL A 108 -2.65 3.22 7.42
CA VAL A 108 -4.10 3.37 7.23
C VAL A 108 -4.78 3.74 8.56
N HIS A 109 -4.37 3.11 9.64
CA HIS A 109 -4.92 3.40 10.97
C HIS A 109 -4.61 4.82 11.42
N GLN A 110 -3.38 5.26 11.24
CA GLN A 110 -2.99 6.63 11.58
C GLN A 110 -3.78 7.64 10.77
N GLU A 111 -3.95 7.40 9.49
CA GLU A 111 -4.76 8.26 8.64
C GLU A 111 -6.21 8.31 9.11
N SER A 112 -6.76 7.16 9.51
CA SER A 112 -8.12 7.09 10.05
C SER A 112 -8.27 7.93 11.32
N ILE A 113 -7.28 7.85 12.22
CA ILE A 113 -7.26 8.64 13.45
C ILE A 113 -7.21 10.13 13.11
N ASN A 114 -6.35 10.51 12.16
CA ASN A 114 -6.21 11.90 11.73
C ASN A 114 -7.55 12.45 11.20
N HIS A 115 -8.25 11.66 10.39
CA HIS A 115 -9.56 12.05 9.87
C HIS A 115 -10.61 12.20 10.97
N GLN A 116 -10.61 11.29 11.95
CA GLN A 116 -11.55 11.36 13.07
C GLN A 116 -11.28 12.60 13.91
N GLU A 117 -10.02 12.88 14.22
CA GLU A 117 -9.63 14.06 15.00
C GLU A 117 -9.97 15.36 14.27
N GLU A 118 -9.73 15.41 12.97
CA GLU A 118 -10.02 16.59 12.15
C GLU A 118 -11.51 16.90 12.14
N VAL A 119 -12.35 15.91 11.91
CA VAL A 119 -13.80 16.08 11.88
C VAL A 119 -14.31 16.53 13.25
N ILE A 120 -13.80 15.95 14.33
CA ILE A 120 -14.19 16.33 15.69
C ILE A 120 -13.76 17.77 15.98
N SER A 121 -12.57 18.18 15.59
CA SER A 121 -12.09 19.54 15.77
C SER A 121 -12.92 20.56 15.01
N LYS A 122 -13.29 20.28 13.77
CA LYS A 122 -14.13 21.17 12.96
C LYS A 122 -15.50 21.36 13.58
N GLN A 123 -16.09 20.32 14.16
CA GLN A 123 -17.38 20.44 14.83
C GLN A 123 -17.29 21.20 16.15
N ALA A 124 -16.14 21.13 16.83
CA ALA A 124 -15.93 21.84 18.09
C ALA A 124 -15.87 23.36 17.88
N VAL A 125 -15.49 23.82 16.68
CA VAL A 125 -15.34 25.24 16.36
C VAL A 125 -16.65 25.84 15.83
N SER A 126 -17.52 25.02 15.30
CA SER A 126 -18.84 25.49 14.82
C SER A 126 -19.87 25.61 15.98
#